data_eebfcac7408bdfb96e2859213b67434e
#
_entry.id   eebfcac7408bdfb96e2859213b67434e
#
_cell.length_a   1.000
_cell.length_b   1.000
_cell.length_c   1.000
_cell.angle_alpha   90.00
_cell.angle_beta   90.00
_cell.angle_gamma   90.00
#
_symmetry.space_group_name_H-M   'P 1'
#
loop_
_entity.id
_entity.type
_entity.pdbx_description
1 polymer ?
#
loop_
_entity_poly.entity_id
_entity_poly.type
_entity_poly.pdbx_seq_one_letter_code
_entity_poly.pdbx_strand_id
1 'polypeptide(L)'
;MRRPTRALFRILIVGGLLAAVAAVRRRRTRPALDDAPIASTGRGARSAVMAGLAARRAADRTWTKARQRLADDEGRRRMQAELERREAQDVVDALGYMKGGMMKLGQMASYLDEGMPEPMREALAGLRSDAPPMTGDLALSEIEAGLGQPLHELFEHIDAEPIASASIGQVHKARTLDGRDVAVKVQYPGIADAIAADMDNSETLATMLSMIFPGLDPVELVEELRARINEELDYENEAANVRLFADYYRGHPTIWIPDVIDGLSCGNVLTTEFVHGERFEKIYDRSQEERDRVAETLYRFVFRSLNRQYAFNGDPHPGNYLLADDGRVAFIDFGLVKHFKADEVEQFARLIRAMLDREASEFRRVAEEVDVLRPNAPFTDDEIYEWFTAYYELILTDEPITVTSEYSGKLLYKTFDARTNEILKHANVPPTFALIQRINLGLFSLMGKLEPTANWRGISEELWVWTDGEPSTPMGEAEAAWVASGVSNAAETHARLAAWTAEAG
;
A
#
# COMPACT_ATOMS: atom_id res chain seq x y z
N MET A 1 42.68 -55.24 -18.11
CA MET A 1 41.19 -55.03 -17.90
C MET A 1 40.87 -53.55 -17.76
N ARG A 2 40.32 -52.95 -18.81
CA ARG A 2 40.00 -51.51 -18.89
C ARG A 2 38.59 -51.26 -18.35
N ARG A 3 38.41 -50.25 -17.46
CA ARG A 3 37.17 -49.90 -16.82
C ARG A 3 36.25 -49.12 -17.79
N PRO A 4 35.06 -49.61 -18.16
CA PRO A 4 34.11 -48.87 -19.02
C PRO A 4 33.00 -48.18 -18.25
N THR A 5 33.19 -47.78 -17.00
CA THR A 5 32.11 -47.34 -16.12
C THR A 5 31.86 -45.82 -16.09
N ARG A 6 32.75 -45.00 -16.62
CA ARG A 6 32.56 -43.52 -16.60
C ARG A 6 31.80 -42.96 -17.81
N ALA A 7 31.82 -43.65 -18.94
CA ALA A 7 31.12 -43.21 -20.15
C ALA A 7 29.63 -43.54 -20.09
N LEU A 8 29.23 -44.71 -19.55
CA LEU A 8 27.81 -45.05 -19.38
C LEU A 8 27.09 -44.13 -18.37
N PHE A 9 27.77 -43.73 -17.30
CA PHE A 9 27.19 -42.83 -16.30
C PHE A 9 26.97 -41.41 -16.84
N ARG A 10 27.85 -40.92 -17.72
CA ARG A 10 27.68 -39.63 -18.42
C ARG A 10 26.55 -39.67 -19.44
N ILE A 11 26.33 -40.75 -20.14
CA ILE A 11 25.24 -40.92 -21.12
C ILE A 11 23.88 -40.99 -20.40
N LEU A 12 23.80 -41.66 -19.24
CA LEU A 12 22.57 -41.71 -18.45
C LEU A 12 22.20 -40.36 -17.83
N ILE A 13 23.17 -39.55 -17.39
CA ILE A 13 22.91 -38.19 -16.85
C ILE A 13 22.47 -37.26 -17.98
N VAL A 14 23.10 -37.28 -19.14
CA VAL A 14 22.73 -36.46 -20.29
C VAL A 14 21.39 -36.90 -20.88
N GLY A 15 21.11 -38.21 -20.94
CA GLY A 15 19.82 -38.75 -21.39
C GLY A 15 18.68 -38.40 -20.42
N GLY A 16 18.93 -38.46 -19.11
CA GLY A 16 17.96 -38.01 -18.07
C GLY A 16 17.66 -36.53 -18.13
N LEU A 17 18.70 -35.69 -18.36
CA LEU A 17 18.51 -34.23 -18.52
C LEU A 17 17.74 -33.90 -19.82
N LEU A 18 18.02 -34.60 -20.93
CA LEU A 18 17.30 -34.38 -22.19
C LEU A 18 15.83 -34.86 -22.12
N ALA A 19 15.56 -35.94 -21.40
CA ALA A 19 14.20 -36.43 -21.16
C ALA A 19 13.40 -35.46 -20.24
N ALA A 20 14.04 -34.89 -19.21
CA ALA A 20 13.45 -33.88 -18.36
C ALA A 20 13.14 -32.56 -19.13
N VAL A 21 14.07 -32.13 -20.01
CA VAL A 21 13.87 -30.97 -20.89
C VAL A 21 12.76 -31.21 -21.93
N ALA A 22 12.67 -32.44 -22.48
CA ALA A 22 11.60 -32.80 -23.41
C ALA A 22 10.24 -32.93 -22.74
N ALA A 23 10.17 -33.42 -21.49
CA ALA A 23 8.94 -33.47 -20.70
C ALA A 23 8.45 -32.07 -20.33
N VAL A 24 9.36 -31.13 -20.04
CA VAL A 24 9.04 -29.72 -19.77
C VAL A 24 8.61 -29.00 -21.05
N ARG A 25 9.16 -29.30 -22.22
CA ARG A 25 8.70 -28.72 -23.50
C ARG A 25 7.34 -29.22 -23.95
N ARG A 26 6.93 -30.45 -23.63
CA ARG A 26 5.62 -31.01 -23.98
C ARG A 26 4.46 -30.44 -23.13
N ARG A 27 4.73 -29.79 -21.99
CA ARG A 27 3.72 -29.15 -21.14
C ARG A 27 3.48 -27.65 -21.43
N ARG A 28 3.89 -27.17 -22.60
CA ARG A 28 3.62 -25.78 -23.05
C ARG A 28 2.22 -25.59 -23.68
N THR A 29 1.29 -26.49 -23.50
CA THR A 29 -0.13 -26.15 -23.68
C THR A 29 -0.60 -25.55 -22.36
N ARG A 30 -0.90 -24.25 -22.37
CA ARG A 30 -1.64 -23.58 -21.29
C ARG A 30 -2.88 -24.44 -20.99
N PRO A 31 -3.10 -24.89 -19.75
CA PRO A 31 -4.42 -25.38 -19.40
C PRO A 31 -5.39 -24.22 -19.60
N ALA A 32 -6.48 -24.47 -20.30
CA ALA A 32 -7.60 -23.57 -20.30
C ALA A 32 -7.97 -23.31 -18.82
N LEU A 33 -8.01 -22.06 -18.42
CA LEU A 33 -8.52 -21.67 -17.12
C LEU A 33 -10.00 -22.06 -17.12
N ASP A 34 -10.40 -22.97 -16.24
CA ASP A 34 -11.80 -23.16 -15.91
C ASP A 34 -12.39 -21.80 -15.50
N ASP A 35 -13.61 -21.49 -15.92
CA ASP A 35 -14.32 -20.22 -15.73
C ASP A 35 -14.60 -19.85 -14.25
N ALA A 36 -14.10 -20.61 -13.29
CA ALA A 36 -14.18 -20.28 -11.87
C ALA A 36 -13.06 -19.28 -11.49
N PRO A 37 -13.38 -18.14 -10.89
CA PRO A 37 -12.41 -17.10 -10.54
C PRO A 37 -11.38 -17.56 -9.50
N ILE A 38 -11.63 -18.64 -8.78
CA ILE A 38 -10.72 -19.25 -7.80
C ILE A 38 -10.62 -20.75 -8.11
N ALA A 39 -9.60 -21.15 -8.86
CA ALA A 39 -9.30 -22.58 -9.02
C ALA A 39 -8.87 -23.15 -7.67
N SER A 40 -9.67 -24.07 -7.11
CA SER A 40 -9.35 -24.86 -5.92
C SER A 40 -8.26 -25.89 -6.21
N THR A 41 -7.06 -25.43 -6.58
CA THR A 41 -5.90 -26.30 -6.73
C THR A 41 -5.38 -26.64 -5.34
N GLY A 42 -5.51 -27.91 -4.93
CA GLY A 42 -5.10 -28.38 -3.61
C GLY A 42 -3.63 -28.08 -3.29
N ARG A 43 -3.29 -28.03 -1.99
CA ARG A 43 -1.95 -27.74 -1.42
C ARG A 43 -0.81 -28.44 -2.18
N GLY A 44 -0.97 -29.70 -2.60
CA GLY A 44 0.06 -30.47 -3.29
C GLY A 44 0.40 -29.96 -4.70
N ALA A 45 -0.57 -29.44 -5.45
CA ALA A 45 -0.33 -28.91 -6.78
C ALA A 45 0.45 -27.57 -6.74
N ARG A 46 0.15 -26.72 -5.76
CA ARG A 46 0.84 -25.43 -5.55
C ARG A 46 2.28 -25.64 -5.08
N SER A 47 2.50 -26.53 -4.10
CA SER A 47 3.86 -26.87 -3.65
C SER A 47 4.72 -27.47 -4.76
N ALA A 48 4.15 -28.27 -5.68
CA ALA A 48 4.85 -28.82 -6.82
C ALA A 48 5.26 -27.74 -7.85
N VAL A 49 4.43 -26.73 -8.08
CA VAL A 49 4.75 -25.58 -8.95
C VAL A 49 5.92 -24.79 -8.36
N MET A 50 5.90 -24.52 -7.05
CA MET A 50 6.93 -23.76 -6.35
C MET A 50 8.27 -24.51 -6.29
N ALA A 51 8.26 -25.81 -5.99
CA ALA A 51 9.46 -26.65 -6.04
C ALA A 51 10.07 -26.70 -7.45
N GLY A 52 9.22 -26.74 -8.49
CA GLY A 52 9.64 -26.66 -9.89
C GLY A 52 10.30 -25.32 -10.24
N LEU A 53 9.80 -24.22 -9.67
CA LEU A 53 10.35 -22.87 -9.86
C LEU A 53 11.74 -22.73 -9.21
N ALA A 54 11.85 -23.15 -7.95
CA ALA A 54 13.12 -23.12 -7.22
C ALA A 54 14.22 -23.95 -7.92
N ALA A 55 13.86 -25.15 -8.40
CA ALA A 55 14.78 -26.00 -9.14
C ALA A 55 15.22 -25.37 -10.48
N ARG A 56 14.31 -24.71 -11.19
CA ARG A 56 14.57 -23.98 -12.44
C ARG A 56 15.54 -22.82 -12.20
N ARG A 57 15.31 -22.01 -11.20
CA ARG A 57 16.19 -20.87 -10.81
C ARG A 57 17.60 -21.33 -10.47
N ALA A 58 17.73 -22.39 -9.66
CA ALA A 58 19.03 -22.95 -9.33
C ALA A 58 19.80 -23.41 -10.58
N ALA A 59 19.09 -24.04 -11.53
CA ALA A 59 19.65 -24.45 -12.80
C ALA A 59 20.08 -23.27 -13.70
N ASP A 60 19.21 -22.23 -13.81
CA ASP A 60 19.50 -21.06 -14.65
C ASP A 60 20.65 -20.23 -14.09
N ARG A 61 20.72 -20.02 -12.77
CA ARG A 61 21.87 -19.35 -12.12
C ARG A 61 23.18 -20.12 -12.34
N THR A 62 23.14 -21.43 -12.19
CA THR A 62 24.32 -22.28 -12.37
C THR A 62 24.79 -22.27 -13.83
N TRP A 63 23.86 -22.34 -14.77
CA TRP A 63 24.13 -22.28 -16.20
C TRP A 63 24.64 -20.90 -16.63
N THR A 64 24.03 -19.82 -16.16
CA THR A 64 24.48 -18.45 -16.46
C THR A 64 25.88 -18.19 -15.91
N LYS A 65 26.16 -18.58 -14.66
CA LYS A 65 27.50 -18.48 -14.08
C LYS A 65 28.54 -19.26 -14.85
N ALA A 66 28.20 -20.45 -15.37
CA ALA A 66 29.11 -21.24 -16.19
C ALA A 66 29.44 -20.57 -17.55
N ARG A 67 28.42 -19.93 -18.18
CA ARG A 67 28.61 -19.20 -19.44
C ARG A 67 29.32 -17.85 -19.25
N GLN A 68 29.07 -17.14 -18.16
CA GLN A 68 29.75 -15.89 -17.84
C GLN A 68 31.27 -16.05 -17.69
N ARG A 69 31.76 -17.24 -17.29
CA ARG A 69 33.22 -17.53 -17.22
C ARG A 69 33.92 -17.53 -18.57
N LEU A 70 33.17 -17.71 -19.65
CA LEU A 70 33.70 -17.79 -21.03
C LEU A 70 33.36 -16.55 -21.87
N ALA A 71 32.63 -15.57 -21.28
CA ALA A 71 32.17 -14.39 -21.97
C ALA A 71 33.06 -13.18 -21.66
N ASP A 72 33.07 -12.22 -22.59
CA ASP A 72 33.62 -10.88 -22.39
C ASP A 72 32.72 -10.03 -21.44
N ASP A 73 33.15 -8.84 -21.12
CA ASP A 73 32.44 -7.97 -20.17
C ASP A 73 31.02 -7.60 -20.64
N GLU A 74 30.87 -7.35 -21.95
CA GLU A 74 29.55 -7.01 -22.52
C GLU A 74 28.61 -8.24 -22.52
N GLY A 75 29.14 -9.41 -22.87
CA GLY A 75 28.40 -10.67 -22.80
C GLY A 75 27.99 -11.02 -21.38
N ARG A 76 28.84 -10.75 -20.37
CA ARG A 76 28.50 -10.92 -18.95
C ARG A 76 27.34 -10.03 -18.53
N ARG A 77 27.36 -8.75 -18.88
CA ARG A 77 26.28 -7.79 -18.58
C ARG A 77 24.96 -8.21 -19.24
N ARG A 78 24.97 -8.60 -20.51
CA ARG A 78 23.78 -9.07 -21.24
C ARG A 78 23.20 -10.35 -20.61
N MET A 79 24.05 -11.32 -20.24
CA MET A 79 23.58 -12.54 -19.59
C MET A 79 23.04 -12.29 -18.19
N GLN A 80 23.60 -11.34 -17.46
CA GLN A 80 23.11 -10.94 -16.14
C GLN A 80 21.73 -10.29 -16.26
N ALA A 81 21.55 -9.32 -17.15
CA ALA A 81 20.26 -8.67 -17.39
C ALA A 81 19.16 -9.67 -17.86
N GLU A 82 19.53 -10.63 -18.71
CA GLU A 82 18.60 -11.68 -19.14
C GLU A 82 18.22 -12.63 -17.99
N LEU A 83 19.16 -12.95 -17.09
CA LEU A 83 18.88 -13.74 -15.90
C LEU A 83 17.91 -13.01 -14.97
N GLU A 84 18.16 -11.73 -14.71
CA GLU A 84 17.32 -10.89 -13.87
C GLU A 84 15.88 -10.75 -14.42
N ARG A 85 15.74 -10.58 -15.74
CA ARG A 85 14.41 -10.59 -16.39
C ARG A 85 13.68 -11.92 -16.24
N ARG A 86 14.38 -13.04 -16.39
CA ARG A 86 13.77 -14.37 -16.22
C ARG A 86 13.40 -14.62 -14.77
N GLU A 87 14.25 -14.22 -13.83
CA GLU A 87 13.96 -14.35 -12.40
C GLU A 87 12.75 -13.49 -12.01
N ALA A 88 12.63 -12.27 -12.56
CA ALA A 88 11.47 -11.42 -12.38
C ALA A 88 10.19 -12.06 -12.95
N GLN A 89 10.23 -12.56 -14.20
CA GLN A 89 9.08 -13.22 -14.82
C GLN A 89 8.65 -14.48 -14.06
N ASP A 90 9.61 -15.29 -13.61
CA ASP A 90 9.32 -16.48 -12.81
C ASP A 90 8.65 -16.14 -11.47
N VAL A 91 8.99 -14.99 -10.86
CA VAL A 91 8.30 -14.47 -9.66
C VAL A 91 6.87 -14.12 -10.00
N VAL A 92 6.64 -13.36 -11.08
CA VAL A 92 5.30 -12.96 -11.50
C VAL A 92 4.42 -14.15 -11.83
N ASP A 93 4.94 -15.11 -12.58
CA ASP A 93 4.21 -16.33 -12.91
C ASP A 93 3.82 -17.11 -11.64
N ALA A 94 4.71 -17.16 -10.63
CA ALA A 94 4.43 -17.79 -9.34
C ALA A 94 3.37 -17.00 -8.54
N LEU A 95 3.51 -15.68 -8.51
CA LEU A 95 2.59 -14.78 -7.84
C LEU A 95 1.21 -14.79 -8.50
N GLY A 96 1.15 -14.91 -9.82
CA GLY A 96 -0.11 -15.02 -10.57
C GLY A 96 -0.95 -16.26 -10.23
N TYR A 97 -0.35 -17.29 -9.63
CA TYR A 97 -1.09 -18.46 -9.10
C TYR A 97 -1.67 -18.23 -7.70
N MET A 98 -1.25 -17.19 -7.01
CA MET A 98 -1.67 -16.84 -5.64
C MET A 98 -2.57 -15.59 -5.71
N LYS A 99 -3.80 -15.76 -6.21
CA LYS A 99 -4.76 -14.65 -6.37
C LYS A 99 -5.12 -14.03 -5.02
N GLY A 100 -5.28 -12.73 -4.98
CA GLY A 100 -5.75 -11.99 -3.81
C GLY A 100 -4.62 -11.46 -2.91
N GLY A 101 -3.95 -12.30 -2.12
CA GLY A 101 -2.83 -11.87 -1.27
C GLY A 101 -1.66 -11.25 -2.02
N MET A 102 -1.48 -11.64 -3.28
CA MET A 102 -0.37 -11.20 -4.10
C MET A 102 -0.64 -9.91 -4.89
N MET A 103 -1.89 -9.56 -5.15
CA MET A 103 -2.22 -8.20 -5.63
C MET A 103 -1.82 -7.15 -4.59
N LYS A 104 -2.02 -7.44 -3.30
CA LYS A 104 -1.60 -6.56 -2.21
C LYS A 104 -0.07 -6.48 -2.10
N LEU A 105 0.66 -7.58 -2.29
CA LEU A 105 2.12 -7.52 -2.41
C LEU A 105 2.58 -6.67 -3.59
N GLY A 106 1.90 -6.76 -4.74
CA GLY A 106 2.16 -5.89 -5.89
C GLY A 106 1.88 -4.41 -5.58
N GLN A 107 0.85 -4.12 -4.81
CA GLN A 107 0.55 -2.77 -4.32
C GLN A 107 1.60 -2.32 -3.30
N MET A 108 1.94 -3.15 -2.30
CA MET A 108 3.03 -2.85 -1.34
C MET A 108 4.37 -2.65 -2.04
N ALA A 109 4.69 -3.48 -3.02
CA ALA A 109 5.91 -3.35 -3.81
C ALA A 109 5.96 -2.07 -4.64
N SER A 110 4.82 -1.50 -5.03
CA SER A 110 4.79 -0.23 -5.77
C SER A 110 5.22 0.99 -4.94
N TYR A 111 5.16 0.89 -3.63
CA TYR A 111 5.72 1.92 -2.72
C TYR A 111 7.24 1.80 -2.58
N LEU A 112 7.82 0.66 -2.99
CA LEU A 112 9.26 0.39 -2.98
C LEU A 112 9.89 0.58 -4.38
N ASP A 113 9.18 1.25 -5.28
CA ASP A 113 9.40 1.30 -6.73
C ASP A 113 10.83 1.71 -7.13
N GLU A 114 11.44 2.66 -6.44
CA GLU A 114 12.76 3.17 -6.80
C GLU A 114 13.95 2.33 -6.28
N GLY A 115 13.72 1.44 -5.33
CA GLY A 115 14.75 0.51 -4.82
C GLY A 115 14.80 -0.84 -5.54
N MET A 116 13.82 -1.13 -6.41
CA MET A 116 13.73 -2.41 -7.14
C MET A 116 14.39 -2.35 -8.51
N PRO A 117 14.99 -3.46 -8.97
CA PRO A 117 15.40 -3.60 -10.38
C PRO A 117 14.21 -3.41 -11.32
N GLU A 118 14.40 -2.62 -12.38
CA GLU A 118 13.37 -2.31 -13.40
C GLU A 118 12.55 -3.52 -13.86
N PRO A 119 13.16 -4.70 -14.16
CA PRO A 119 12.40 -5.87 -14.59
C PRO A 119 11.45 -6.40 -13.50
N MET A 120 11.79 -6.24 -12.23
CA MET A 120 10.95 -6.67 -11.11
C MET A 120 9.76 -5.73 -10.93
N ARG A 121 9.99 -4.43 -11.09
CA ARG A 121 8.97 -3.39 -11.04
C ARG A 121 7.93 -3.56 -12.14
N GLU A 122 8.38 -3.72 -13.41
CA GLU A 122 7.50 -4.00 -14.54
C GLU A 122 6.67 -5.27 -14.33
N ALA A 123 7.31 -6.29 -13.78
CA ALA A 123 6.71 -7.57 -13.51
C ALA A 123 5.64 -7.50 -12.41
N LEU A 124 5.87 -6.76 -11.31
CA LEU A 124 4.92 -6.55 -10.23
C LEU A 124 3.79 -5.59 -10.62
N ALA A 125 4.06 -4.61 -11.49
CA ALA A 125 3.04 -3.74 -12.06
C ALA A 125 2.00 -4.53 -12.88
N GLY A 126 2.42 -5.59 -13.59
CA GLY A 126 1.53 -6.49 -14.32
C GLY A 126 0.59 -7.30 -13.41
N LEU A 127 0.94 -7.52 -12.14
CA LEU A 127 0.09 -8.24 -11.19
C LEU A 127 -1.12 -7.40 -10.70
N ARG A 128 -1.06 -6.07 -10.87
CA ARG A 128 -2.12 -5.15 -10.42
C ARG A 128 -3.37 -5.17 -11.30
N SER A 129 -3.27 -5.64 -12.54
CA SER A 129 -4.30 -5.43 -13.57
C SER A 129 -5.13 -6.66 -13.95
N ASP A 130 -4.82 -7.87 -13.50
CA ASP A 130 -5.25 -9.09 -14.20
C ASP A 130 -6.02 -10.14 -13.38
N ALA A 131 -6.71 -9.77 -12.29
CA ALA A 131 -7.76 -10.68 -11.80
C ALA A 131 -9.02 -10.49 -12.67
N PRO A 132 -9.44 -11.48 -13.47
CA PRO A 132 -10.70 -11.35 -14.16
C PRO A 132 -11.83 -11.18 -13.13
N PRO A 133 -12.76 -10.24 -13.33
CA PRO A 133 -13.89 -10.08 -12.44
C PRO A 133 -14.70 -11.38 -12.40
N MET A 134 -15.36 -11.66 -11.27
CA MET A 134 -16.37 -12.71 -11.23
C MET A 134 -17.55 -12.35 -12.14
N THR A 135 -18.29 -13.35 -12.60
CA THR A 135 -19.48 -13.09 -13.42
C THR A 135 -20.50 -12.28 -12.62
N GLY A 136 -21.27 -11.44 -13.32
CA GLY A 136 -22.30 -10.63 -12.66
C GLY A 136 -23.30 -11.46 -11.88
N ASP A 137 -23.77 -12.58 -12.44
CA ASP A 137 -24.72 -13.48 -11.77
C ASP A 137 -24.15 -14.02 -10.44
N LEU A 138 -22.86 -14.37 -10.41
CA LEU A 138 -22.20 -14.82 -9.19
C LEU A 138 -22.09 -13.69 -8.17
N ALA A 139 -21.71 -12.49 -8.60
CA ALA A 139 -21.63 -11.32 -7.73
C ALA A 139 -22.98 -10.98 -7.08
N LEU A 140 -24.04 -10.96 -7.89
CA LEU A 140 -25.38 -10.70 -7.41
C LEU A 140 -25.85 -11.78 -6.43
N SER A 141 -25.52 -13.04 -6.67
CA SER A 141 -25.81 -14.14 -5.75
C SER A 141 -25.06 -14.01 -4.42
N GLU A 142 -23.79 -13.58 -4.46
CA GLU A 142 -22.98 -13.35 -3.24
C GLU A 142 -23.51 -12.15 -2.43
N ILE A 143 -23.98 -11.08 -3.10
CA ILE A 143 -24.61 -9.93 -2.44
C ILE A 143 -25.91 -10.36 -1.75
N GLU A 144 -26.77 -11.09 -2.47
CA GLU A 144 -28.03 -11.60 -1.93
C GLU A 144 -27.79 -12.54 -0.72
N ALA A 145 -26.84 -13.45 -0.85
CA ALA A 145 -26.47 -14.37 0.24
C ALA A 145 -25.89 -13.63 1.46
N GLY A 146 -25.03 -12.64 1.23
CA GLY A 146 -24.42 -11.85 2.30
C GLY A 146 -25.43 -10.99 3.06
N LEU A 147 -26.34 -10.33 2.34
CA LEU A 147 -27.37 -9.48 2.93
C LEU A 147 -28.58 -10.27 3.45
N GLY A 148 -28.72 -11.54 3.07
CA GLY A 148 -29.75 -12.44 3.57
C GLY A 148 -31.16 -12.12 3.10
N GLN A 149 -31.30 -11.31 2.06
CA GLN A 149 -32.58 -10.88 1.48
C GLN A 149 -32.50 -10.84 -0.05
N PRO A 150 -33.61 -11.08 -0.78
CA PRO A 150 -33.64 -10.96 -2.23
C PRO A 150 -33.28 -9.55 -2.69
N LEU A 151 -32.49 -9.43 -3.75
CA LEU A 151 -31.99 -8.14 -4.23
C LEU A 151 -33.09 -7.15 -4.58
N HIS A 152 -34.22 -7.63 -5.10
CA HIS A 152 -35.37 -6.78 -5.47
C HIS A 152 -36.11 -6.17 -4.25
N GLU A 153 -35.85 -6.69 -3.04
CA GLU A 153 -36.35 -6.13 -1.79
C GLU A 153 -35.39 -5.10 -1.18
N LEU A 154 -34.16 -5.01 -1.70
CA LEU A 154 -33.09 -4.14 -1.22
C LEU A 154 -32.79 -3.00 -2.18
N PHE A 155 -32.85 -3.28 -3.50
CA PHE A 155 -32.46 -2.35 -4.55
C PHE A 155 -33.57 -2.21 -5.60
N GLU A 156 -33.77 -0.97 -6.08
CA GLU A 156 -34.59 -0.71 -7.27
C GLU A 156 -33.88 -1.31 -8.51
N HIS A 157 -32.54 -1.17 -8.55
CA HIS A 157 -31.70 -1.71 -9.59
C HIS A 157 -30.28 -1.94 -9.06
N ILE A 158 -29.61 -2.99 -9.58
CA ILE A 158 -28.18 -3.23 -9.38
C ILE A 158 -27.56 -3.71 -10.69
N ASP A 159 -26.47 -3.08 -11.11
CA ASP A 159 -25.77 -3.43 -12.33
C ASP A 159 -25.02 -4.76 -12.14
N ALA A 160 -25.25 -5.72 -13.06
CA ALA A 160 -24.53 -6.99 -13.04
C ALA A 160 -23.05 -6.81 -13.47
N GLU A 161 -22.74 -5.80 -14.30
CA GLU A 161 -21.38 -5.48 -14.70
C GLU A 161 -20.70 -4.62 -13.61
N PRO A 162 -19.51 -5.02 -13.12
CA PRO A 162 -18.82 -4.23 -12.10
C PRO A 162 -18.27 -2.95 -12.69
N ILE A 163 -18.32 -1.87 -11.91
CA ILE A 163 -17.71 -0.57 -12.24
C ILE A 163 -16.21 -0.52 -11.92
N ALA A 164 -15.77 -1.38 -10.99
CA ALA A 164 -14.37 -1.49 -10.59
C ALA A 164 -14.07 -2.88 -10.02
N SER A 165 -12.80 -3.31 -10.17
CA SER A 165 -12.25 -4.47 -9.45
C SER A 165 -11.51 -3.97 -8.21
N ALA A 166 -11.72 -4.63 -7.08
CA ALA A 166 -10.95 -4.49 -5.85
C ALA A 166 -9.96 -5.65 -5.72
N SER A 167 -9.01 -5.56 -4.75
CA SER A 167 -8.00 -6.61 -4.54
C SER A 167 -8.60 -7.99 -4.25
N ILE A 168 -9.68 -8.02 -3.47
CA ILE A 168 -10.35 -9.25 -3.02
C ILE A 168 -11.83 -9.31 -3.41
N GLY A 169 -12.29 -8.41 -4.29
CA GLY A 169 -13.70 -8.31 -4.68
C GLY A 169 -13.92 -7.42 -5.88
N GLN A 170 -15.14 -6.98 -6.06
CA GLN A 170 -15.52 -6.03 -7.09
C GLN A 170 -16.63 -5.10 -6.62
N VAL A 171 -16.81 -3.98 -7.31
CA VAL A 171 -17.77 -2.94 -6.95
C VAL A 171 -18.83 -2.82 -8.05
N HIS A 172 -20.09 -2.83 -7.65
CA HIS A 172 -21.24 -2.67 -8.53
C HIS A 172 -21.96 -1.35 -8.22
N LYS A 173 -22.49 -0.69 -9.25
CA LYS A 173 -23.41 0.41 -9.06
C LYS A 173 -24.80 -0.14 -8.81
N ALA A 174 -25.50 0.45 -7.85
CA ALA A 174 -26.88 0.11 -7.55
C ALA A 174 -27.70 1.37 -7.21
N ARG A 175 -29.01 1.20 -7.15
CA ARG A 175 -29.94 2.21 -6.67
C ARG A 175 -30.84 1.58 -5.62
N THR A 176 -30.89 2.20 -4.46
CA THR A 176 -31.73 1.75 -3.35
C THR A 176 -33.22 2.01 -3.63
N LEU A 177 -34.11 1.37 -2.88
CA LEU A 177 -35.57 1.56 -3.04
C LEU A 177 -36.03 3.00 -2.71
N ASP A 178 -35.27 3.73 -1.91
CA ASP A 178 -35.51 5.17 -1.62
C ASP A 178 -34.87 6.11 -2.66
N GLY A 179 -34.30 5.56 -3.73
CA GLY A 179 -33.81 6.29 -4.90
C GLY A 179 -32.38 6.82 -4.82
N ARG A 180 -31.58 6.43 -3.83
CA ARG A 180 -30.16 6.82 -3.72
C ARG A 180 -29.29 5.95 -4.63
N ASP A 181 -28.37 6.57 -5.34
CA ASP A 181 -27.30 5.84 -6.03
C ASP A 181 -26.24 5.38 -5.01
N VAL A 182 -25.85 4.10 -5.10
CA VAL A 182 -24.90 3.48 -4.15
C VAL A 182 -23.84 2.64 -4.89
N ALA A 183 -22.70 2.47 -4.25
CA ALA A 183 -21.64 1.55 -4.65
C ALA A 183 -21.67 0.33 -3.72
N VAL A 184 -21.79 -0.85 -4.28
CA VAL A 184 -21.87 -2.13 -3.57
C VAL A 184 -20.57 -2.89 -3.82
N LYS A 185 -19.68 -2.94 -2.83
CA LYS A 185 -18.43 -3.69 -2.84
C LYS A 185 -18.70 -5.09 -2.28
N VAL A 186 -18.36 -6.14 -3.04
CA VAL A 186 -18.60 -7.55 -2.67
C VAL A 186 -17.31 -8.35 -2.82
N GLN A 187 -17.03 -9.21 -1.83
CA GLN A 187 -15.86 -10.09 -1.86
C GLN A 187 -16.04 -11.25 -2.85
N TYR A 188 -14.93 -11.72 -3.41
CA TYR A 188 -14.93 -12.96 -4.19
C TYR A 188 -15.26 -14.16 -3.31
N PRO A 189 -16.14 -15.07 -3.75
CA PRO A 189 -16.51 -16.24 -2.95
C PRO A 189 -15.29 -17.12 -2.65
N GLY A 190 -15.16 -17.54 -1.39
CA GLY A 190 -14.06 -18.38 -0.91
C GLY A 190 -12.69 -17.70 -0.86
N ILE A 191 -12.60 -16.37 -1.04
CA ILE A 191 -11.32 -15.64 -1.01
C ILE A 191 -10.64 -15.76 0.34
N ALA A 192 -11.38 -15.70 1.44
CA ALA A 192 -10.85 -15.83 2.80
C ALA A 192 -10.16 -17.19 3.00
N ASP A 193 -10.81 -18.28 2.58
CA ASP A 193 -10.26 -19.65 2.68
C ASP A 193 -9.02 -19.82 1.79
N ALA A 194 -9.04 -19.24 0.58
CA ALA A 194 -7.92 -19.29 -0.33
C ALA A 194 -6.70 -18.57 0.25
N ILE A 195 -6.90 -17.40 0.84
CA ILE A 195 -5.85 -16.61 1.48
C ILE A 195 -5.31 -17.32 2.72
N ALA A 196 -6.20 -17.85 3.58
CA ALA A 196 -5.78 -18.62 4.75
C ALA A 196 -4.89 -19.81 4.36
N ALA A 197 -5.28 -20.55 3.31
CA ALA A 197 -4.47 -21.66 2.79
C ALA A 197 -3.12 -21.22 2.21
N ASP A 198 -3.05 -20.03 1.61
CA ASP A 198 -1.79 -19.46 1.09
C ASP A 198 -0.88 -19.01 2.24
N MET A 199 -1.44 -18.43 3.31
CA MET A 199 -0.70 -18.00 4.50
C MET A 199 -0.20 -19.18 5.36
N ASP A 200 -0.86 -20.32 5.32
CA ASP A 200 -0.40 -21.54 6.00
C ASP A 200 0.91 -22.10 5.41
N ASN A 201 1.25 -21.69 4.17
CA ASN A 201 2.54 -22.01 3.54
C ASN A 201 3.61 -20.94 3.81
N SER A 202 3.66 -20.42 5.05
CA SER A 202 4.53 -19.31 5.46
C SER A 202 6.01 -19.47 5.11
N GLU A 203 6.59 -20.69 5.16
CA GLU A 203 7.98 -20.94 4.78
C GLU A 203 8.23 -20.71 3.28
N THR A 204 7.29 -21.12 2.44
CA THR A 204 7.38 -20.90 0.99
C THR A 204 7.23 -19.41 0.66
N LEU A 205 6.29 -18.75 1.29
CA LEU A 205 6.06 -17.31 1.15
C LEU A 205 7.27 -16.50 1.64
N ALA A 206 7.82 -16.83 2.82
CA ALA A 206 9.03 -16.22 3.36
C ALA A 206 10.22 -16.38 2.40
N THR A 207 10.38 -17.57 1.80
CA THR A 207 11.43 -17.82 0.81
C THR A 207 11.25 -16.92 -0.43
N MET A 208 10.03 -16.74 -0.91
CA MET A 208 9.73 -15.85 -2.05
C MET A 208 9.99 -14.38 -1.71
N LEU A 209 9.52 -13.94 -0.56
CA LEU A 209 9.70 -12.56 -0.10
C LEU A 209 11.18 -12.21 0.09
N SER A 210 12.00 -13.12 0.61
CA SER A 210 13.44 -12.94 0.72
C SER A 210 14.16 -12.79 -0.63
N MET A 211 13.58 -13.33 -1.71
CA MET A 211 14.10 -13.14 -3.06
C MET A 211 13.70 -11.79 -3.68
N ILE A 212 12.52 -11.28 -3.32
CA ILE A 212 11.98 -10.01 -3.81
C ILE A 212 12.58 -8.85 -3.02
N PHE A 213 12.71 -9.01 -1.71
CA PHE A 213 13.18 -7.99 -0.77
C PHE A 213 14.45 -8.45 -0.03
N PRO A 214 15.61 -8.51 -0.72
CA PRO A 214 16.85 -8.91 -0.07
C PRO A 214 17.28 -7.88 0.97
N GLY A 215 17.27 -8.26 2.23
CA GLY A 215 17.67 -7.39 3.35
C GLY A 215 16.56 -7.09 4.36
N LEU A 216 15.31 -7.50 4.09
CA LEU A 216 14.23 -7.50 5.07
C LEU A 216 14.05 -8.90 5.67
N ASP A 217 13.57 -8.95 6.92
CA ASP A 217 13.23 -10.23 7.55
C ASP A 217 12.00 -10.83 6.86
N PRO A 218 12.12 -12.01 6.23
CA PRO A 218 11.01 -12.60 5.51
C PRO A 218 9.87 -13.07 6.43
N VAL A 219 10.13 -13.34 7.70
CA VAL A 219 9.12 -13.76 8.67
C VAL A 219 8.27 -12.55 9.05
N GLU A 220 8.88 -11.43 9.37
CA GLU A 220 8.19 -10.17 9.66
C GLU A 220 7.35 -9.71 8.46
N LEU A 221 7.87 -9.86 7.23
CA LEU A 221 7.12 -9.55 6.02
C LEU A 221 5.88 -10.45 5.84
N VAL A 222 5.97 -11.73 6.16
CA VAL A 222 4.83 -12.65 6.09
C VAL A 222 3.78 -12.28 7.13
N GLU A 223 4.20 -11.94 8.34
CA GLU A 223 3.28 -11.51 9.41
C GLU A 223 2.59 -10.20 9.07
N GLU A 224 3.34 -9.21 8.56
CA GLU A 224 2.77 -7.94 8.10
C GLU A 224 1.77 -8.17 6.95
N LEU A 225 2.12 -8.99 5.96
CA LEU A 225 1.22 -9.33 4.86
C LEU A 225 -0.05 -10.01 5.36
N ARG A 226 0.07 -10.94 6.31
CA ARG A 226 -1.08 -11.62 6.93
C ARG A 226 -1.99 -10.64 7.64
N ALA A 227 -1.42 -9.72 8.42
CA ALA A 227 -2.19 -8.68 9.12
C ALA A 227 -2.98 -7.83 8.12
N ARG A 228 -2.32 -7.35 7.05
CA ARG A 228 -2.94 -6.50 6.01
C ARG A 228 -4.07 -7.19 5.26
N ILE A 229 -3.88 -8.46 4.92
CA ILE A 229 -4.92 -9.23 4.23
C ILE A 229 -6.13 -9.47 5.13
N ASN A 230 -5.89 -9.76 6.41
CA ASN A 230 -6.99 -9.93 7.36
C ASN A 230 -7.78 -8.63 7.55
N GLU A 231 -7.12 -7.47 7.56
CA GLU A 231 -7.78 -6.16 7.58
C GLU A 231 -8.65 -5.96 6.34
N GLU A 232 -8.19 -6.32 5.13
CA GLU A 232 -8.98 -6.22 3.89
C GLU A 232 -10.18 -7.16 3.82
N LEU A 233 -10.12 -8.30 4.51
CA LEU A 233 -11.23 -9.27 4.57
C LEU A 233 -12.36 -8.83 5.49
N ASP A 234 -12.15 -7.81 6.31
CA ASP A 234 -13.11 -7.36 7.32
C ASP A 234 -13.86 -6.11 6.86
N TYR A 235 -14.94 -6.31 6.07
CA TYR A 235 -15.78 -5.20 5.62
C TYR A 235 -16.61 -4.55 6.72
N GLU A 236 -16.82 -5.21 7.86
CA GLU A 236 -17.45 -4.58 9.03
C GLU A 236 -16.52 -3.56 9.68
N ASN A 237 -15.23 -3.90 9.78
CA ASN A 237 -14.19 -2.97 10.23
C ASN A 237 -14.01 -1.82 9.23
N GLU A 238 -13.98 -2.11 7.92
CA GLU A 238 -13.93 -1.05 6.89
C GLU A 238 -15.12 -0.10 7.01
N ALA A 239 -16.36 -0.63 7.18
CA ALA A 239 -17.56 0.18 7.38
C ALA A 239 -17.49 1.05 8.65
N ALA A 240 -16.95 0.52 9.74
CA ALA A 240 -16.75 1.29 10.98
C ALA A 240 -15.75 2.44 10.77
N ASN A 241 -14.67 2.20 10.06
CA ASN A 241 -13.69 3.22 9.68
C ASN A 241 -14.32 4.28 8.77
N VAL A 242 -15.07 3.88 7.73
CA VAL A 242 -15.79 4.84 6.86
C VAL A 242 -16.67 5.75 7.68
N ARG A 243 -17.51 5.20 8.59
CA ARG A 243 -18.39 6.01 9.47
C ARG A 243 -17.60 7.00 10.32
N LEU A 244 -16.49 6.54 10.91
CA LEU A 244 -15.63 7.41 11.73
C LEU A 244 -15.12 8.61 10.94
N PHE A 245 -14.65 8.40 9.72
CA PHE A 245 -14.14 9.46 8.87
C PHE A 245 -15.27 10.31 8.26
N ALA A 246 -16.38 9.71 7.83
CA ALA A 246 -17.53 10.43 7.30
C ALA A 246 -18.13 11.39 8.34
N ASP A 247 -18.29 10.95 9.58
CA ASP A 247 -18.77 11.81 10.67
C ASP A 247 -17.80 12.94 10.98
N TYR A 248 -16.50 12.67 10.95
CA TYR A 248 -15.50 13.70 11.20
C TYR A 248 -15.44 14.75 10.09
N TYR A 249 -15.46 14.33 8.81
CA TYR A 249 -15.37 15.22 7.65
C TYR A 249 -16.72 15.65 7.08
N ARG A 250 -17.80 15.44 7.81
CA ARG A 250 -19.16 15.85 7.38
C ARG A 250 -19.21 17.33 7.05
N GLY A 251 -19.63 17.65 5.83
CA GLY A 251 -19.71 19.02 5.33
C GLY A 251 -18.37 19.72 5.10
N HIS A 252 -17.26 18.98 5.04
CA HIS A 252 -15.95 19.56 4.75
C HIS A 252 -15.90 20.19 3.35
N PRO A 253 -15.24 21.36 3.17
CA PRO A 253 -15.27 22.10 1.91
C PRO A 253 -14.57 21.40 0.74
N THR A 254 -13.57 20.55 0.98
CA THR A 254 -12.75 19.92 -0.09
C THR A 254 -12.62 18.41 0.05
N ILE A 255 -13.01 17.82 1.19
CA ILE A 255 -12.93 16.37 1.47
C ILE A 255 -14.35 15.81 1.52
N TRP A 256 -14.56 14.67 0.85
CA TRP A 256 -15.81 13.92 0.92
C TRP A 256 -15.52 12.46 1.25
N ILE A 257 -16.18 11.95 2.27
CA ILE A 257 -16.21 10.54 2.63
C ILE A 257 -17.64 10.06 2.40
N PRO A 258 -17.89 9.11 1.47
CA PRO A 258 -19.22 8.56 1.23
C PRO A 258 -19.75 7.84 2.45
N ASP A 259 -20.99 8.12 2.85
CA ASP A 259 -21.61 7.46 3.99
C ASP A 259 -21.87 5.97 3.71
N VAL A 260 -21.72 5.12 4.73
CA VAL A 260 -22.14 3.71 4.68
C VAL A 260 -23.67 3.64 4.72
N ILE A 261 -24.26 2.81 3.87
CA ILE A 261 -25.69 2.59 3.87
C ILE A 261 -26.04 1.48 4.86
N ASP A 262 -26.65 1.86 5.97
CA ASP A 262 -27.05 0.92 7.02
C ASP A 262 -28.08 -0.08 6.49
N GLY A 263 -27.93 -1.34 6.94
CA GLY A 263 -28.77 -2.47 6.51
C GLY A 263 -28.43 -3.05 5.13
N LEU A 264 -27.49 -2.41 4.38
CA LEU A 264 -26.98 -2.91 3.09
C LEU A 264 -25.50 -3.27 3.14
N SER A 265 -24.98 -3.50 4.35
CA SER A 265 -23.58 -3.89 4.57
C SER A 265 -23.51 -5.04 5.58
N CYS A 266 -22.52 -5.95 5.38
CA CYS A 266 -22.24 -7.10 6.24
C CYS A 266 -20.76 -7.50 6.07
N GLY A 267 -20.32 -8.60 6.66
CA GLY A 267 -18.92 -9.01 6.66
C GLY A 267 -18.25 -9.17 5.29
N ASN A 268 -19.02 -9.45 4.23
CA ASN A 268 -18.51 -9.61 2.86
C ASN A 268 -19.13 -8.66 1.82
N VAL A 269 -20.02 -7.76 2.24
CA VAL A 269 -20.66 -6.73 1.40
C VAL A 269 -20.57 -5.39 2.11
N LEU A 270 -20.01 -4.38 1.43
CA LEU A 270 -19.97 -2.99 1.90
C LEU A 270 -20.69 -2.10 0.90
N THR A 271 -21.73 -1.42 1.34
CA THR A 271 -22.50 -0.47 0.52
C THR A 271 -22.29 0.94 1.04
N THR A 272 -21.88 1.83 0.15
CA THR A 272 -21.67 3.25 0.43
C THR A 272 -22.42 4.12 -0.56
N GLU A 273 -22.56 5.41 -0.29
CA GLU A 273 -23.04 6.38 -1.27
C GLU A 273 -22.17 6.28 -2.55
N PHE A 274 -22.82 6.47 -3.69
CA PHE A 274 -22.13 6.51 -4.98
C PHE A 274 -21.53 7.90 -5.21
N VAL A 275 -20.22 7.96 -5.47
CA VAL A 275 -19.54 9.20 -5.82
C VAL A 275 -19.67 9.44 -7.31
N HIS A 276 -20.37 10.51 -7.70
CA HIS A 276 -20.34 11.02 -9.06
C HIS A 276 -19.08 11.86 -9.27
N GLY A 277 -18.27 11.51 -10.26
CA GLY A 277 -16.99 12.15 -10.50
C GLY A 277 -16.07 11.35 -11.41
N GLU A 278 -14.84 11.82 -11.54
CA GLU A 278 -13.81 11.22 -12.38
C GLU A 278 -12.76 10.48 -11.55
N ARG A 279 -12.06 9.54 -12.20
CA ARG A 279 -10.89 8.89 -11.60
C ARG A 279 -9.80 9.90 -11.29
N PHE A 280 -9.08 9.70 -10.20
CA PHE A 280 -8.05 10.60 -9.72
C PHE A 280 -6.97 10.92 -10.78
N GLU A 281 -6.62 9.96 -11.63
CA GLU A 281 -5.59 10.15 -12.65
C GLU A 281 -5.90 11.29 -13.63
N LYS A 282 -7.16 11.73 -13.73
CA LYS A 282 -7.56 12.88 -14.54
C LYS A 282 -7.00 14.22 -14.01
N ILE A 283 -6.55 14.27 -12.75
CA ILE A 283 -5.92 15.45 -12.17
C ILE A 283 -4.62 15.81 -12.88
N TYR A 284 -3.89 14.83 -13.43
CA TYR A 284 -2.62 15.07 -14.12
C TYR A 284 -2.78 15.89 -15.38
N ASP A 285 -3.98 15.89 -15.99
CA ASP A 285 -4.32 16.65 -17.19
C ASP A 285 -4.91 18.04 -16.87
N ARG A 286 -5.10 18.37 -15.56
CA ARG A 286 -5.70 19.61 -15.10
C ARG A 286 -4.67 20.73 -14.93
N SER A 287 -5.15 21.94 -14.69
CA SER A 287 -4.30 23.13 -14.43
C SER A 287 -3.44 22.92 -13.18
N GLN A 288 -2.32 23.70 -13.10
CA GLN A 288 -1.47 23.64 -11.90
C GLN A 288 -2.24 24.06 -10.65
N GLU A 289 -3.11 25.06 -10.73
CA GLU A 289 -3.95 25.51 -9.63
C GLU A 289 -4.86 24.40 -9.10
N GLU A 290 -5.48 23.60 -9.98
CA GLU A 290 -6.29 22.46 -9.59
C GLU A 290 -5.43 21.35 -8.95
N ARG A 291 -4.21 21.10 -9.49
CA ARG A 291 -3.28 20.13 -8.93
C ARG A 291 -2.78 20.56 -7.54
N ASP A 292 -2.46 21.83 -7.35
CA ASP A 292 -2.06 22.40 -6.06
C ASP A 292 -3.18 22.23 -5.04
N ARG A 293 -4.42 22.58 -5.41
CA ARG A 293 -5.59 22.43 -4.56
C ARG A 293 -5.84 20.97 -4.15
N VAL A 294 -5.75 20.04 -5.08
CA VAL A 294 -5.94 18.62 -4.78
C VAL A 294 -4.81 18.10 -3.89
N ALA A 295 -3.57 18.47 -4.16
CA ALA A 295 -2.42 18.09 -3.32
C ALA A 295 -2.54 18.64 -1.89
N GLU A 296 -2.96 19.91 -1.72
CA GLU A 296 -3.25 20.48 -0.40
C GLU A 296 -4.38 19.71 0.29
N THR A 297 -5.45 19.33 -0.42
CA THR A 297 -6.54 18.52 0.14
C THR A 297 -6.01 17.16 0.65
N LEU A 298 -5.17 16.46 -0.13
CA LEU A 298 -4.56 15.21 0.29
C LEU A 298 -3.67 15.37 1.53
N TYR A 299 -2.85 16.43 1.54
CA TYR A 299 -1.97 16.74 2.67
C TYR A 299 -2.79 17.02 3.94
N ARG A 300 -3.81 17.87 3.84
CA ARG A 300 -4.71 18.18 4.96
C ARG A 300 -5.45 16.95 5.45
N PHE A 301 -6.00 16.13 4.56
CA PHE A 301 -6.67 14.89 4.95
C PHE A 301 -5.77 13.99 5.79
N VAL A 302 -4.55 13.74 5.32
CA VAL A 302 -3.59 12.86 5.99
C VAL A 302 -3.18 13.43 7.35
N PHE A 303 -2.67 14.66 7.39
CA PHE A 303 -2.10 15.21 8.61
C PHE A 303 -3.14 15.71 9.61
N ARG A 304 -4.33 16.13 9.13
CA ARG A 304 -5.45 16.46 10.02
C ARG A 304 -5.98 15.20 10.72
N SER A 305 -6.18 14.12 9.97
CA SER A 305 -6.63 12.85 10.54
C SER A 305 -5.63 12.33 11.59
N LEU A 306 -4.33 12.39 11.30
CA LEU A 306 -3.30 12.00 12.25
C LEU A 306 -3.33 12.85 13.54
N ASN A 307 -3.31 14.17 13.39
CA ASN A 307 -3.11 15.08 14.52
C ASN A 307 -4.39 15.39 15.29
N ARG A 308 -5.56 15.38 14.63
CA ARG A 308 -6.83 15.85 15.19
C ARG A 308 -7.86 14.74 15.42
N GLN A 309 -7.72 13.60 14.74
CA GLN A 309 -8.63 12.45 14.86
C GLN A 309 -7.91 11.22 15.44
N TYR A 310 -6.59 11.24 15.52
CA TYR A 310 -5.73 10.11 15.93
C TYR A 310 -6.02 8.84 15.12
N ALA A 311 -6.39 9.04 13.88
CA ALA A 311 -6.62 7.99 12.92
C ALA A 311 -5.89 8.31 11.62
N PHE A 312 -5.52 7.29 10.88
CA PHE A 312 -4.71 7.47 9.69
C PHE A 312 -5.08 6.43 8.63
N ASN A 313 -5.52 6.91 7.46
CA ASN A 313 -5.76 6.03 6.33
C ASN A 313 -4.40 5.65 5.70
N GLY A 314 -4.08 4.37 5.79
CA GLY A 314 -2.76 3.80 5.50
C GLY A 314 -2.50 3.47 4.04
N ASP A 315 -3.42 3.75 3.11
CA ASP A 315 -3.28 3.41 1.69
C ASP A 315 -3.44 4.62 0.74
N PRO A 316 -2.41 5.49 0.63
CA PRO A 316 -2.43 6.66 -0.23
C PRO A 316 -2.26 6.29 -1.71
N HIS A 317 -3.18 5.49 -2.25
CA HIS A 317 -3.17 5.04 -3.64
C HIS A 317 -4.14 5.87 -4.48
N PRO A 318 -3.80 6.30 -5.72
CA PRO A 318 -4.69 7.06 -6.60
C PRO A 318 -6.06 6.41 -6.82
N GLY A 319 -6.11 5.08 -6.88
CA GLY A 319 -7.36 4.31 -7.03
C GLY A 319 -8.34 4.44 -5.86
N ASN A 320 -7.89 4.97 -4.72
CA ASN A 320 -8.71 5.18 -3.52
C ASN A 320 -9.32 6.59 -3.46
N TYR A 321 -9.12 7.40 -4.51
CA TYR A 321 -9.61 8.77 -4.60
C TYR A 321 -10.42 9.00 -5.87
N LEU A 322 -11.46 9.82 -5.80
CA LEU A 322 -12.22 10.31 -6.93
C LEU A 322 -12.27 11.84 -6.90
N LEU A 323 -12.26 12.44 -8.08
CA LEU A 323 -12.51 13.87 -8.25
C LEU A 323 -14.02 14.06 -8.41
N ALA A 324 -14.71 14.44 -7.34
CA ALA A 324 -16.15 14.58 -7.34
C ALA A 324 -16.60 15.76 -8.22
N ASP A 325 -17.79 15.65 -8.80
CA ASP A 325 -18.37 16.66 -9.70
C ASP A 325 -18.56 18.04 -9.04
N ASP A 326 -18.67 18.08 -7.71
CA ASP A 326 -18.76 19.30 -6.92
C ASP A 326 -17.40 19.93 -6.57
N GLY A 327 -16.31 19.32 -7.05
CA GLY A 327 -14.94 19.79 -6.90
C GLY A 327 -14.24 19.31 -5.62
N ARG A 328 -14.87 18.49 -4.80
CA ARG A 328 -14.21 17.84 -3.65
C ARG A 328 -13.39 16.63 -4.11
N VAL A 329 -12.44 16.21 -3.27
CA VAL A 329 -11.79 14.90 -3.39
C VAL A 329 -12.56 13.92 -2.51
N ALA A 330 -13.08 12.87 -3.12
CA ALA A 330 -13.73 11.79 -2.38
C ALA A 330 -12.71 10.67 -2.07
N PHE A 331 -12.71 10.22 -0.82
CA PHE A 331 -11.89 9.12 -0.32
C PHE A 331 -12.80 7.91 -0.13
N ILE A 332 -12.52 6.81 -0.83
CA ILE A 332 -13.46 5.70 -1.02
C ILE A 332 -13.00 4.35 -0.48
N ASP A 333 -11.79 4.26 0.08
CA ASP A 333 -11.26 3.02 0.66
C ASP A 333 -10.71 3.30 2.07
N PHE A 334 -11.19 2.54 3.06
CA PHE A 334 -10.81 2.62 4.47
C PHE A 334 -10.51 1.23 5.06
N GLY A 335 -10.19 0.27 4.21
CA GLY A 335 -9.79 -1.07 4.62
C GLY A 335 -8.50 -1.09 5.44
N LEU A 336 -7.67 -0.06 5.32
CA LEU A 336 -6.41 0.08 6.04
C LEU A 336 -6.38 1.38 6.84
N VAL A 337 -6.94 1.37 8.04
CA VAL A 337 -6.89 2.51 8.96
C VAL A 337 -6.13 2.13 10.22
N LYS A 338 -5.12 2.92 10.57
CA LYS A 338 -4.42 2.82 11.86
C LYS A 338 -5.01 3.82 12.83
N HIS A 339 -5.40 3.33 13.99
CA HIS A 339 -5.77 4.15 15.14
C HIS A 339 -4.56 4.30 16.06
N PHE A 340 -4.28 5.52 16.48
CA PHE A 340 -3.17 5.88 17.37
C PHE A 340 -3.70 6.16 18.77
N LYS A 341 -2.87 5.84 19.75
CA LYS A 341 -3.07 6.32 21.12
C LYS A 341 -2.59 7.76 21.23
N ALA A 342 -3.09 8.47 22.20
CA ALA A 342 -2.69 9.86 22.44
C ALA A 342 -1.19 10.01 22.72
N ASP A 343 -0.60 9.08 23.49
CA ASP A 343 0.83 9.06 23.80
C ASP A 343 1.69 8.80 22.55
N GLU A 344 1.23 7.99 21.59
CA GLU A 344 1.93 7.78 20.32
C GLU A 344 1.96 9.09 19.49
N VAL A 345 0.83 9.80 19.40
CA VAL A 345 0.76 11.08 18.68
C VAL A 345 1.60 12.16 19.38
N GLU A 346 1.61 12.19 20.72
CA GLU A 346 2.46 13.12 21.49
C GLU A 346 3.96 12.83 21.26
N GLN A 347 4.38 11.55 21.12
CA GLN A 347 5.75 11.22 20.77
C GLN A 347 6.17 11.82 19.42
N PHE A 348 5.29 11.77 18.40
CA PHE A 348 5.53 12.44 17.11
C PHE A 348 5.62 13.95 17.27
N ALA A 349 4.69 14.53 18.03
CA ALA A 349 4.68 15.96 18.31
C ALA A 349 5.97 16.43 18.98
N ARG A 350 6.45 15.70 19.99
CA ARG A 350 7.74 15.99 20.68
C ARG A 350 8.92 15.95 19.72
N LEU A 351 8.95 14.94 18.85
CA LEU A 351 10.03 14.79 17.86
C LEU A 351 10.05 15.96 16.87
N ILE A 352 8.86 16.33 16.35
CA ILE A 352 8.73 17.46 15.43
C ILE A 352 9.10 18.78 16.12
N ARG A 353 8.65 19.03 17.35
CA ARG A 353 9.02 20.23 18.11
C ARG A 353 10.53 20.32 18.28
N ALA A 354 11.19 19.25 18.70
CA ALA A 354 12.65 19.23 18.85
C ALA A 354 13.40 19.50 17.52
N MET A 355 12.84 19.05 16.39
CA MET A 355 13.38 19.41 15.07
C MET A 355 13.21 20.90 14.75
N LEU A 356 12.06 21.46 15.09
CA LEU A 356 11.75 22.87 14.84
C LEU A 356 12.58 23.82 15.68
N ASP A 357 12.89 23.44 16.91
CA ASP A 357 13.75 24.21 17.84
C ASP A 357 15.19 24.27 17.38
N ARG A 358 15.60 23.41 16.43
CA ARG A 358 16.95 23.32 15.87
C ARG A 358 18.05 23.06 16.91
N GLU A 359 17.68 22.38 17.99
CA GLU A 359 18.59 22.00 19.07
C GLU A 359 18.98 20.51 18.91
N ALA A 360 20.11 20.24 18.26
CA ALA A 360 20.52 18.89 17.89
C ALA A 360 20.63 17.93 19.09
N SER A 361 21.11 18.42 20.23
CA SER A 361 21.23 17.64 21.46
C SER A 361 19.87 17.25 22.05
N GLU A 362 18.93 18.18 22.05
CA GLU A 362 17.55 17.93 22.51
C GLU A 362 16.83 16.97 21.54
N PHE A 363 16.99 17.17 20.22
CA PHE A 363 16.45 16.24 19.21
C PHE A 363 16.96 14.82 19.45
N ARG A 364 18.29 14.64 19.65
CA ARG A 364 18.86 13.33 19.94
C ARG A 364 18.24 12.71 21.19
N ARG A 365 18.14 13.49 22.28
CA ARG A 365 17.54 13.03 23.53
C ARG A 365 16.11 12.53 23.32
N VAL A 366 15.27 13.29 22.60
CA VAL A 366 13.91 12.91 22.28
C VAL A 366 13.88 11.68 21.37
N ALA A 367 14.73 11.62 20.34
CA ALA A 367 14.78 10.48 19.42
C ALA A 367 15.18 9.16 20.12
N GLU A 368 16.08 9.23 21.12
CA GLU A 368 16.42 8.07 21.95
C GLU A 368 15.29 7.71 22.93
N GLU A 369 14.58 8.69 23.51
CA GLU A 369 13.44 8.45 24.42
C GLU A 369 12.25 7.81 23.73
N VAL A 370 11.94 8.20 22.50
CA VAL A 370 10.84 7.61 21.70
C VAL A 370 11.28 6.38 20.89
N ASP A 371 12.48 5.86 21.18
CA ASP A 371 13.05 4.64 20.59
C ASP A 371 13.19 4.68 19.05
N VAL A 372 13.33 5.85 18.46
CA VAL A 372 13.63 6.03 17.03
C VAL A 372 15.13 5.92 16.75
N LEU A 373 15.95 6.24 17.76
CA LEU A 373 17.40 6.12 17.74
C LEU A 373 17.86 5.25 18.91
N ARG A 374 18.73 4.28 18.64
CA ARG A 374 19.34 3.48 19.71
C ARG A 374 20.27 4.34 20.57
N PRO A 375 20.23 4.18 21.90
CA PRO A 375 21.10 4.92 22.80
C PRO A 375 22.59 4.73 22.46
N ASN A 376 23.37 5.79 22.60
CA ASN A 376 24.82 5.78 22.35
C ASN A 376 25.20 5.45 20.88
N ALA A 377 24.40 5.80 19.92
CA ALA A 377 24.78 5.73 18.51
C ALA A 377 26.10 6.54 18.30
N PRO A 378 27.11 6.01 17.56
CA PRO A 378 28.45 6.57 17.45
C PRO A 378 28.52 7.74 16.46
N PHE A 379 27.60 8.69 16.57
CA PHE A 379 27.50 9.89 15.75
C PHE A 379 27.37 11.11 16.65
N THR A 380 27.73 12.27 16.14
CA THR A 380 27.46 13.55 16.80
C THR A 380 25.99 13.89 16.78
N ASP A 381 25.58 14.78 17.68
CA ASP A 381 24.17 15.24 17.70
C ASP A 381 23.79 15.94 16.39
N ASP A 382 24.72 16.72 15.80
CA ASP A 382 24.51 17.40 14.52
C ASP A 382 24.34 16.41 13.37
N GLU A 383 25.16 15.34 13.28
CA GLU A 383 25.03 14.31 12.23
C GLU A 383 23.69 13.59 12.30
N ILE A 384 23.23 13.30 13.52
CA ILE A 384 21.92 12.69 13.75
C ILE A 384 20.80 13.65 13.33
N TYR A 385 20.88 14.89 13.78
CA TYR A 385 19.89 15.93 13.46
C TYR A 385 19.79 16.15 11.94
N GLU A 386 20.89 16.37 11.25
CA GLU A 386 20.93 16.56 9.80
C GLU A 386 20.37 15.35 9.03
N TRP A 387 20.64 14.15 9.53
CA TRP A 387 20.16 12.95 8.90
C TRP A 387 18.63 12.83 8.99
N PHE A 388 18.06 13.04 10.17
CA PHE A 388 16.61 12.93 10.37
C PHE A 388 15.85 14.10 9.73
N THR A 389 16.33 15.33 9.89
CA THR A 389 15.63 16.53 9.39
C THR A 389 15.51 16.58 7.88
N ALA A 390 16.36 15.88 7.13
CA ALA A 390 16.22 15.76 5.69
C ALA A 390 14.92 15.04 5.23
N TYR A 391 14.20 14.37 6.13
CA TYR A 391 12.86 13.82 5.84
C TYR A 391 11.73 14.82 6.09
N TYR A 392 12.04 15.93 6.75
CA TYR A 392 11.08 16.90 7.24
C TYR A 392 11.31 18.31 6.67
N GLU A 393 12.08 18.43 5.57
CA GLU A 393 12.42 19.69 4.92
C GLU A 393 11.18 20.56 4.65
N LEU A 394 10.06 19.94 4.20
CA LEU A 394 8.80 20.63 3.91
C LEU A 394 8.23 21.40 5.10
N ILE A 395 8.39 20.86 6.31
CA ILE A 395 7.86 21.49 7.52
C ILE A 395 8.90 22.28 8.30
N LEU A 396 10.18 22.17 7.95
CA LEU A 396 11.28 22.93 8.57
C LEU A 396 11.54 24.26 7.86
N THR A 397 11.03 24.42 6.64
CA THR A 397 11.21 25.62 5.82
C THR A 397 9.90 26.41 5.78
N ASP A 398 9.94 27.65 6.28
CA ASP A 398 8.79 28.56 6.26
C ASP A 398 8.78 29.43 5.00
N GLU A 399 8.79 28.75 3.84
CA GLU A 399 8.72 29.31 2.49
C GLU A 399 7.97 28.35 1.57
N PRO A 400 7.41 28.80 0.44
CA PRO A 400 6.80 27.89 -0.53
C PRO A 400 7.83 26.93 -1.12
N ILE A 401 7.53 25.63 -1.06
CA ILE A 401 8.34 24.55 -1.64
C ILE A 401 7.49 23.78 -2.66
N THR A 402 8.07 23.53 -3.83
CA THR A 402 7.48 22.64 -4.83
C THR A 402 7.87 21.19 -4.55
N VAL A 403 6.89 20.33 -4.34
CA VAL A 403 7.12 18.88 -4.16
C VAL A 403 7.25 18.24 -5.54
N THR A 404 8.46 17.93 -5.96
CA THR A 404 8.74 17.29 -7.26
C THR A 404 8.91 15.79 -7.14
N SER A 405 8.83 15.06 -8.26
CA SER A 405 9.16 13.63 -8.31
C SER A 405 10.62 13.36 -7.91
N GLU A 406 11.53 14.30 -8.17
CA GLU A 406 12.93 14.19 -7.71
C GLU A 406 13.02 14.29 -6.17
N TYR A 407 12.25 15.20 -5.55
CA TYR A 407 12.18 15.34 -4.10
C TYR A 407 11.71 14.03 -3.44
N SER A 408 10.58 13.49 -3.89
CA SER A 408 10.05 12.23 -3.38
C SER A 408 11.00 11.05 -3.61
N GLY A 409 11.65 11.00 -4.78
CA GLY A 409 12.66 10.00 -5.10
C GLY A 409 13.88 10.05 -4.18
N LYS A 410 14.38 11.23 -3.83
CA LYS A 410 15.47 11.40 -2.85
C LYS A 410 15.10 10.86 -1.47
N LEU A 411 13.87 11.10 -1.01
CA LEU A 411 13.38 10.59 0.27
C LEU A 411 13.29 9.05 0.28
N LEU A 412 12.75 8.45 -0.79
CA LEU A 412 12.70 7.01 -0.97
C LEU A 412 14.09 6.38 -0.97
N TYR A 413 15.01 6.91 -1.79
CA TYR A 413 16.38 6.42 -1.85
C TYR A 413 17.07 6.48 -0.49
N LYS A 414 16.95 7.61 0.22
CA LYS A 414 17.51 7.80 1.56
C LYS A 414 16.96 6.77 2.56
N THR A 415 15.67 6.42 2.47
CA THR A 415 15.02 5.46 3.36
C THR A 415 15.54 4.03 3.16
N PHE A 416 15.82 3.63 1.91
CA PHE A 416 16.15 2.23 1.59
C PHE A 416 17.63 1.95 1.35
N ASP A 417 18.50 2.98 1.27
CA ASP A 417 19.95 2.78 1.04
C ASP A 417 20.73 2.51 2.35
N ALA A 418 20.46 1.35 2.94
CA ALA A 418 21.20 0.90 4.13
C ALA A 418 22.70 0.61 3.88
N ARG A 419 23.17 0.61 2.61
CA ARG A 419 24.55 0.29 2.26
C ARG A 419 25.48 1.49 2.47
N THR A 420 24.98 2.70 2.22
CA THR A 420 25.74 3.94 2.32
C THR A 420 25.44 4.70 3.62
N ASN A 421 24.43 4.29 4.38
CA ASN A 421 23.94 5.02 5.52
C ASN A 421 24.17 4.27 6.84
N GLU A 422 25.27 4.57 7.53
CA GLU A 422 25.62 3.95 8.79
C GLU A 422 24.62 4.26 9.91
N ILE A 423 23.93 5.42 9.88
CA ILE A 423 22.95 5.83 10.90
C ILE A 423 21.75 4.86 10.91
N LEU A 424 21.33 4.35 9.74
CA LEU A 424 20.24 3.35 9.64
C LEU A 424 20.48 2.10 10.47
N LYS A 425 21.75 1.72 10.70
CA LYS A 425 22.08 0.56 11.53
C LYS A 425 21.84 0.81 13.03
N HIS A 426 21.75 2.07 13.41
CA HIS A 426 21.51 2.53 14.78
C HIS A 426 20.11 3.14 14.94
N ALA A 427 19.42 3.40 13.86
CA ALA A 427 18.01 3.74 13.91
C ALA A 427 17.23 2.50 14.37
N ASN A 428 16.29 2.72 15.25
CA ASN A 428 15.25 1.78 15.58
C ASN A 428 13.95 2.43 15.17
N VAL A 429 13.21 1.82 14.24
CA VAL A 429 11.96 2.42 13.78
C VAL A 429 10.83 1.63 14.41
N PRO A 430 10.20 2.13 15.50
CA PRO A 430 9.04 1.49 16.09
C PRO A 430 7.96 1.24 15.02
N PRO A 431 7.15 0.17 15.11
CA PRO A 431 6.13 -0.16 14.11
C PRO A 431 5.20 1.00 13.75
N THR A 432 4.87 1.82 14.75
CA THR A 432 4.03 3.02 14.59
C THR A 432 4.70 4.06 13.69
N PHE A 433 6.01 4.32 13.89
CA PHE A 433 6.77 5.25 13.04
C PHE A 433 7.02 4.69 11.64
N ALA A 434 7.27 3.39 11.52
CA ALA A 434 7.44 2.74 10.22
C ALA A 434 6.19 2.90 9.34
N LEU A 435 5.01 2.78 9.93
CA LEU A 435 3.75 2.97 9.22
C LEU A 435 3.59 4.41 8.74
N ILE A 436 3.82 5.41 9.62
CA ILE A 436 3.74 6.83 9.25
C ILE A 436 4.77 7.16 8.16
N GLN A 437 5.99 6.67 8.28
CA GLN A 437 7.03 6.87 7.26
C GLN A 437 6.58 6.32 5.90
N ARG A 438 6.02 5.12 5.87
CA ARG A 438 5.51 4.51 4.65
C ARG A 438 4.42 5.35 3.99
N ILE A 439 3.50 5.88 4.78
CA ILE A 439 2.39 6.68 4.28
C ILE A 439 2.87 8.03 3.79
N ASN A 440 3.78 8.67 4.52
CA ASN A 440 4.43 9.90 4.07
C ASN A 440 5.11 9.70 2.70
N LEU A 441 5.85 8.60 2.52
CA LEU A 441 6.48 8.29 1.24
C LEU A 441 5.45 8.10 0.12
N GLY A 442 4.34 7.40 0.38
CA GLY A 442 3.24 7.24 -0.57
C GLY A 442 2.58 8.58 -0.93
N LEU A 443 2.26 9.40 0.08
CA LEU A 443 1.72 10.74 -0.12
C LEU A 443 2.68 11.62 -0.94
N PHE A 444 3.95 11.67 -0.58
CA PHE A 444 4.93 12.48 -1.30
C PHE A 444 5.21 11.97 -2.71
N SER A 445 5.14 10.66 -2.94
CA SER A 445 5.21 10.09 -4.29
C SER A 445 4.02 10.55 -5.15
N LEU A 446 2.82 10.63 -4.57
CA LEU A 446 1.64 11.14 -5.25
C LEU A 446 1.74 12.65 -5.50
N MET A 447 2.11 13.42 -4.46
CA MET A 447 2.33 14.86 -4.58
C MET A 447 3.44 15.19 -5.60
N GLY A 448 4.52 14.41 -5.64
CA GLY A 448 5.60 14.58 -6.61
C GLY A 448 5.14 14.49 -8.07
N LYS A 449 4.06 13.77 -8.36
CA LYS A 449 3.44 13.73 -9.69
C LYS A 449 2.53 14.92 -9.98
N LEU A 450 2.01 15.56 -8.94
CA LEU A 450 1.16 16.76 -9.04
C LEU A 450 2.01 18.05 -9.11
N GLU A 451 3.24 18.00 -8.62
CA GLU A 451 4.18 19.11 -8.52
C GLU A 451 3.61 20.36 -7.82
N PRO A 452 2.92 20.21 -6.65
CA PRO A 452 2.29 21.32 -5.98
C PRO A 452 3.34 22.24 -5.33
N THR A 453 3.01 23.52 -5.30
CA THR A 453 3.80 24.54 -4.59
C THR A 453 2.97 25.18 -3.49
N ALA A 454 3.41 25.04 -2.23
CA ALA A 454 2.77 25.68 -1.07
C ALA A 454 3.77 25.91 0.06
N ASN A 455 3.41 26.74 1.03
CA ASN A 455 4.09 26.80 2.31
C ASN A 455 3.56 25.66 3.20
N TRP A 456 4.20 24.49 3.09
CA TRP A 456 3.80 23.28 3.82
C TRP A 456 3.98 23.42 5.33
N ARG A 457 4.90 24.29 5.76
CA ARG A 457 5.08 24.64 7.18
C ARG A 457 3.85 25.35 7.71
N GLY A 458 3.40 26.42 7.07
CA GLY A 458 2.20 27.16 7.45
C GLY A 458 0.96 26.27 7.52
N ILE A 459 0.75 25.43 6.48
CA ILE A 459 -0.34 24.44 6.47
C ILE A 459 -0.23 23.48 7.65
N SER A 460 0.96 22.99 7.98
CA SER A 460 1.16 22.06 9.11
C SER A 460 0.86 22.69 10.46
N GLU A 461 1.20 23.98 10.65
CA GLU A 461 0.91 24.73 11.87
C GLU A 461 -0.60 24.86 12.15
N GLU A 462 -1.42 24.93 11.11
CA GLU A 462 -2.89 24.87 11.23
C GLU A 462 -3.38 23.49 11.72
N LEU A 463 -2.67 22.42 11.39
CA LEU A 463 -3.08 21.05 11.65
C LEU A 463 -2.57 20.49 12.98
N TRP A 464 -1.43 20.96 13.48
CA TRP A 464 -0.88 20.48 14.75
C TRP A 464 -1.75 20.90 15.94
N VAL A 465 -1.82 20.02 16.95
CA VAL A 465 -2.61 20.26 18.16
C VAL A 465 -1.95 21.23 19.15
N TRP A 466 -0.65 21.46 19.02
CA TRP A 466 0.15 22.31 19.91
C TRP A 466 0.44 23.71 19.36
N THR A 467 -0.12 24.02 18.20
CA THR A 467 -0.01 25.34 17.56
C THR A 467 -1.40 25.93 17.39
N ASP A 468 -1.50 27.25 17.51
CA ASP A 468 -2.70 28.04 17.16
C ASP A 468 -2.44 28.74 15.82
N GLY A 469 -2.03 27.95 14.78
CA GLY A 469 -1.70 28.47 13.47
C GLY A 469 -2.90 29.13 12.79
N GLU A 470 -2.73 30.40 12.41
CA GLU A 470 -3.73 31.09 11.60
C GLU A 470 -3.81 30.45 10.21
N PRO A 471 -4.99 30.45 9.57
CA PRO A 471 -5.12 29.94 8.21
C PRO A 471 -4.11 30.57 7.25
N SER A 472 -3.30 29.75 6.60
CA SER A 472 -2.22 30.17 5.71
C SER A 472 -2.60 30.12 4.22
N THR A 473 -3.76 29.53 3.92
CA THR A 473 -4.29 29.36 2.56
C THR A 473 -5.80 29.60 2.53
N PRO A 474 -6.39 29.90 1.35
CA PRO A 474 -7.86 29.98 1.22
C PRO A 474 -8.57 28.69 1.66
N MET A 475 -7.92 27.52 1.50
CA MET A 475 -8.46 26.25 1.99
C MET A 475 -8.43 26.20 3.52
N GLY A 476 -7.38 26.69 4.15
CA GLY A 476 -7.28 26.81 5.60
C GLY A 476 -8.38 27.71 6.19
N GLU A 477 -8.68 28.85 5.54
CA GLU A 477 -9.79 29.72 5.92
C GLU A 477 -11.16 28.99 5.85
N ALA A 478 -11.39 28.26 4.74
CA ALA A 478 -12.61 27.46 4.55
C ALA A 478 -12.71 26.33 5.58
N GLU A 479 -11.61 25.70 5.91
CA GLU A 479 -11.54 24.62 6.91
C GLU A 479 -11.77 25.14 8.33
N ALA A 480 -11.22 26.30 8.69
CA ALA A 480 -11.48 26.96 9.96
C ALA A 480 -12.96 27.33 10.10
N ALA A 481 -13.58 27.87 9.05
CA ALA A 481 -15.01 28.17 9.02
C ALA A 481 -15.86 26.88 9.14
N TRP A 482 -15.46 25.80 8.51
CA TRP A 482 -16.13 24.51 8.64
C TRP A 482 -16.06 23.97 10.08
N VAL A 483 -14.89 24.00 10.73
CA VAL A 483 -14.77 23.61 12.15
C VAL A 483 -15.66 24.46 13.04
N ALA A 484 -15.69 25.77 12.83
CA ALA A 484 -16.50 26.70 13.60
C ALA A 484 -18.02 26.51 13.38
N SER A 485 -18.44 25.95 12.25
CA SER A 485 -19.85 25.69 11.92
C SER A 485 -20.53 24.66 12.81
N GLY A 486 -19.75 23.74 13.40
CA GLY A 486 -20.24 22.61 14.19
C GLY A 486 -21.10 21.61 13.42
N VAL A 487 -21.02 21.59 12.07
CA VAL A 487 -21.74 20.62 11.22
C VAL A 487 -21.19 19.21 11.39
N SER A 488 -19.89 19.09 11.64
CA SER A 488 -19.21 17.81 11.91
C SER A 488 -18.93 17.65 13.41
N ASN A 489 -18.51 16.45 13.80
CA ASN A 489 -18.01 16.18 15.14
C ASN A 489 -16.52 16.57 15.33
N ALA A 490 -15.90 17.24 14.35
CA ALA A 490 -14.48 17.56 14.37
C ALA A 490 -14.06 18.35 15.61
N ALA A 491 -14.81 19.37 15.99
CA ALA A 491 -14.54 20.17 17.18
C ALA A 491 -14.70 19.37 18.48
N GLU A 492 -15.75 18.54 18.58
CA GLU A 492 -16.00 17.69 19.73
C GLU A 492 -14.93 16.58 19.85
N THR A 493 -14.59 15.96 18.74
CA THR A 493 -13.52 14.94 18.68
C THR A 493 -12.20 15.53 19.14
N HIS A 494 -11.86 16.72 18.64
CA HIS A 494 -10.65 17.42 19.04
C HIS A 494 -10.63 17.76 20.54
N ALA A 495 -11.72 18.31 21.08
CA ALA A 495 -11.82 18.63 22.50
C ALA A 495 -11.72 17.40 23.39
N ARG A 496 -12.36 16.28 23.00
CA ARG A 496 -12.28 14.99 23.71
C ARG A 496 -10.87 14.44 23.74
N LEU A 497 -10.16 14.48 22.59
CA LEU A 497 -8.78 13.99 22.49
C LEU A 497 -7.80 14.86 23.27
N ALA A 498 -8.00 16.20 23.25
CA ALA A 498 -7.20 17.12 24.04
C ALA A 498 -7.39 16.93 25.56
N ALA A 499 -8.61 16.66 25.99
CA ALA A 499 -8.89 16.34 27.40
C ALA A 499 -8.22 15.02 27.83
N TRP A 500 -8.24 14.02 26.96
CA TRP A 500 -7.63 12.72 27.24
C TRP A 500 -6.10 12.80 27.32
N THR A 501 -5.45 13.61 26.47
CA THR A 501 -4.00 13.88 26.57
C THR A 501 -3.61 14.61 27.86
N ALA A 502 -4.50 15.49 28.38
CA ALA A 502 -4.27 16.21 29.65
C ALA A 502 -4.41 15.31 30.88
N GLU A 503 -5.23 14.24 30.82
CA GLU A 503 -5.39 13.27 31.91
C GLU A 503 -4.29 12.20 31.94
N ALA A 504 -3.62 11.99 30.82
CA ALA A 504 -2.57 10.96 30.67
C ALA A 504 -1.13 11.48 30.99
N GLY A 505 -0.93 12.80 31.18
CA GLY A 505 0.30 13.46 31.59
C GLY A 505 0.28 13.83 33.08
#